data_dd2f6e310249d023c13dd0bf3183dc6d
#
_entry.id   dd2f6e310249d023c13dd0bf3183dc6d
#
_cell.length_a   1.000
_cell.length_b   1.000
_cell.length_c   1.000
_cell.angle_alpha   90.00
_cell.angle_beta   90.00
_cell.angle_gamma   90.00
#
_symmetry.space_group_name_H-M   'P 1'
#
loop_
_entity.id
_entity.type
_entity.pdbx_description
1 polymer ?
#
loop_
_entity_poly.entity_id
_entity_poly.type
_entity_poly.pdbx_seq_one_letter_code
_entity_poly.pdbx_strand_id
1 'polypeptide(L)'
;MKKIDVTLKDVNAVYSGPEGQLWEMIMGEQIHIGGFASSMALAQKAGIRGGQKVLDLCSALGAGLRFLVKNFNVKGCGLDATKHMHEEAIKRAKRDNMDGSIEFKLGDVTAIPWPDSTFDVVWGEDAWCYVVDKEKLITEASRVLKKNGTIAFTDWIEGPKGLNDSDAERINRFMKFPYMESQKSYESLLKKHGFEIRVSEDLTPEFADYIEFYIGMLTKQLTFDALRIIGWDMNLMQAMGSEMGFMLEKAREGGFGRTRIVGVKG
;
A
#
# COMPACT_ATOMS: atom_id res chain seq x y z
N MET A 1 8.74 -15.35 -10.24
CA MET A 1 8.75 -14.28 -9.23
C MET A 1 10.16 -14.07 -8.70
N LYS A 2 10.77 -12.94 -9.01
CA LYS A 2 12.16 -12.61 -8.60
C LYS A 2 12.16 -12.05 -7.18
N LYS A 3 12.88 -12.71 -6.27
CA LYS A 3 13.12 -12.20 -4.91
C LYS A 3 14.47 -11.51 -4.85
N ILE A 4 14.54 -10.41 -4.10
CA ILE A 4 15.78 -9.69 -3.82
C ILE A 4 15.94 -9.50 -2.30
N ASP A 5 17.17 -9.23 -1.87
CA ASP A 5 17.48 -8.98 -0.46
C ASP A 5 17.15 -7.52 -0.10
N VAL A 6 15.89 -7.30 0.30
CA VAL A 6 15.38 -6.04 0.84
C VAL A 6 14.83 -6.31 2.23
N THR A 7 15.22 -5.48 3.17
CA THR A 7 14.86 -5.60 4.58
C THR A 7 13.91 -4.47 5.00
N LEU A 8 13.26 -4.64 6.14
CA LEU A 8 12.47 -3.56 6.75
C LEU A 8 13.30 -2.29 6.99
N LYS A 9 14.61 -2.41 7.23
CA LYS A 9 15.51 -1.26 7.38
C LYS A 9 15.60 -0.44 6.11
N ASP A 10 15.61 -1.09 4.95
CA ASP A 10 15.67 -0.41 3.64
C ASP A 10 14.37 0.35 3.36
N VAL A 11 13.22 -0.27 3.67
CA VAL A 11 11.90 0.38 3.57
C VAL A 11 11.79 1.58 4.52
N ASN A 12 12.23 1.41 5.78
CA ASN A 12 12.24 2.50 6.76
C ASN A 12 13.13 3.67 6.32
N ALA A 13 14.25 3.41 5.66
CA ALA A 13 15.12 4.46 5.13
C ALA A 13 14.42 5.31 4.06
N VAL A 14 13.65 4.69 3.15
CA VAL A 14 12.84 5.40 2.15
C VAL A 14 11.83 6.33 2.83
N TYR A 15 10.98 5.78 3.69
CA TYR A 15 9.86 6.52 4.27
C TYR A 15 10.24 7.49 5.39
N SER A 16 11.49 7.40 5.91
CA SER A 16 12.06 8.40 6.81
C SER A 16 12.90 9.46 6.10
N GLY A 17 13.11 9.31 4.79
CA GLY A 17 14.00 10.12 3.97
C GLY A 17 13.27 11.00 2.93
N PRO A 18 14.04 11.63 2.03
CA PRO A 18 13.52 12.49 0.97
C PRO A 18 12.58 11.76 0.02
N GLU A 19 12.83 10.47 -0.26
CA GLU A 19 11.99 9.67 -1.16
C GLU A 19 10.56 9.56 -0.64
N GLY A 20 10.36 9.33 0.67
CA GLY A 20 9.03 9.31 1.29
C GLY A 20 8.30 10.66 1.18
N GLN A 21 9.04 11.78 1.30
CA GLN A 21 8.48 13.11 1.09
C GLN A 21 8.09 13.35 -0.37
N LEU A 22 8.83 12.81 -1.33
CA LEU A 22 8.47 12.86 -2.75
C LEU A 22 7.18 12.08 -3.03
N TRP A 23 7.04 10.87 -2.47
CA TRP A 23 5.82 10.09 -2.60
C TRP A 23 4.61 10.83 -2.02
N GLU A 24 4.74 11.42 -0.83
CA GLU A 24 3.67 12.22 -0.25
C GLU A 24 3.33 13.45 -1.10
N MET A 25 4.33 14.12 -1.65
CA MET A 25 4.11 15.29 -2.53
C MET A 25 3.35 14.93 -3.80
N ILE A 26 3.63 13.76 -4.39
CA ILE A 26 3.02 13.31 -5.65
C ILE A 26 1.63 12.71 -5.43
N MET A 27 1.46 11.87 -4.41
CA MET A 27 0.25 11.07 -4.18
C MET A 27 -0.64 11.64 -3.08
N GLY A 28 -0.19 12.70 -2.38
CA GLY A 28 -0.87 13.23 -1.20
C GLY A 28 -0.65 12.36 0.03
N GLU A 29 -1.34 12.69 1.13
CA GLU A 29 -1.19 11.98 2.42
C GLU A 29 -1.54 10.48 2.37
N GLN A 30 -2.27 10.03 1.35
CA GLN A 30 -2.64 8.62 1.22
C GLN A 30 -1.50 7.74 0.71
N ILE A 31 -0.54 8.30 -0.01
CA ILE A 31 0.65 7.61 -0.55
C ILE A 31 0.27 6.28 -1.24
N HIS A 32 -0.79 6.29 -2.05
CA HIS A 32 -1.17 5.17 -2.91
C HIS A 32 -1.80 5.65 -4.22
N ILE A 33 -1.83 4.77 -5.20
CA ILE A 33 -2.36 5.08 -6.53
C ILE A 33 -3.86 5.40 -6.48
N GLY A 34 -4.25 6.52 -7.10
CA GLY A 34 -5.65 6.92 -7.25
C GLY A 34 -6.28 7.60 -6.03
N GLY A 35 -5.53 7.79 -4.93
CA GLY A 35 -5.94 8.57 -3.76
C GLY A 35 -7.34 8.23 -3.24
N PHE A 36 -8.10 9.22 -2.79
CA PHE A 36 -9.43 9.04 -2.19
C PHE A 36 -10.46 8.33 -3.11
N ALA A 37 -10.34 8.45 -4.42
CA ALA A 37 -11.23 7.74 -5.35
C ALA A 37 -11.00 6.23 -5.30
N SER A 38 -9.73 5.80 -5.24
CA SER A 38 -9.38 4.39 -5.07
C SER A 38 -9.82 3.84 -3.72
N SER A 39 -9.59 4.59 -2.62
CA SER A 39 -10.06 4.22 -1.27
C SER A 39 -11.59 4.08 -1.22
N MET A 40 -12.32 5.01 -1.84
CA MET A 40 -13.78 4.95 -1.89
C MET A 40 -14.27 3.71 -2.65
N ALA A 41 -13.68 3.41 -3.80
CA ALA A 41 -14.03 2.22 -4.57
C ALA A 41 -13.74 0.92 -3.80
N LEU A 42 -12.60 0.83 -3.11
CA LEU A 42 -12.27 -0.30 -2.26
C LEU A 42 -13.25 -0.42 -1.08
N ALA A 43 -13.56 0.68 -0.39
CA ALA A 43 -14.48 0.69 0.76
C ALA A 43 -15.91 0.24 0.37
N GLN A 44 -16.40 0.70 -0.77
CA GLN A 44 -17.72 0.29 -1.30
C GLN A 44 -17.75 -1.20 -1.62
N LYS A 45 -16.71 -1.72 -2.29
CA LYS A 45 -16.60 -3.16 -2.63
C LYS A 45 -16.42 -4.04 -1.41
N ALA A 46 -15.71 -3.55 -0.38
CA ALA A 46 -15.56 -4.21 0.91
C ALA A 46 -16.82 -4.17 1.77
N GLY A 47 -17.82 -3.37 1.41
CA GLY A 47 -19.05 -3.20 2.18
C GLY A 47 -18.81 -2.55 3.55
N ILE A 48 -17.90 -1.56 3.62
CA ILE A 48 -17.59 -0.85 4.86
C ILE A 48 -18.85 -0.16 5.42
N ARG A 49 -19.08 -0.32 6.73
CA ARG A 49 -20.27 0.21 7.41
C ARG A 49 -19.91 0.84 8.76
N GLY A 50 -20.75 1.76 9.19
CA GLY A 50 -20.58 2.43 10.49
C GLY A 50 -20.53 1.45 11.65
N GLY A 51 -19.68 1.75 12.63
CA GLY A 51 -19.49 0.95 13.83
C GLY A 51 -18.54 -0.25 13.68
N GLN A 52 -18.11 -0.61 12.47
CA GLN A 52 -17.11 -1.66 12.26
C GLN A 52 -15.76 -1.27 12.86
N LYS A 53 -15.00 -2.27 13.33
CA LYS A 53 -13.62 -2.11 13.76
C LYS A 53 -12.68 -2.54 12.60
N VAL A 54 -11.92 -1.59 12.08
CA VAL A 54 -11.04 -1.76 10.92
C VAL A 54 -9.59 -1.75 11.37
N LEU A 55 -8.78 -2.71 10.91
CA LEU A 55 -7.33 -2.74 11.06
C LEU A 55 -6.68 -2.43 9.72
N ASP A 56 -5.91 -1.35 9.66
CA ASP A 56 -5.11 -0.99 8.49
C ASP A 56 -3.67 -1.47 8.69
N LEU A 57 -3.22 -2.35 7.81
CA LEU A 57 -1.89 -2.96 7.84
C LEU A 57 -0.94 -2.22 6.90
N CYS A 58 0.21 -1.79 7.41
CA CYS A 58 1.13 -0.83 6.80
C CYS A 58 0.45 0.53 6.61
N SER A 59 -0.12 1.05 7.69
CA SER A 59 -1.02 2.22 7.69
C SER A 59 -0.35 3.55 7.37
N ALA A 60 0.96 3.58 7.20
CA ALA A 60 1.78 4.76 6.86
C ALA A 60 1.37 6.02 7.65
N LEU A 61 1.01 7.10 6.98
CA LEU A 61 0.53 8.36 7.59
C LEU A 61 -0.88 8.29 8.20
N GLY A 62 -1.50 7.10 8.21
CA GLY A 62 -2.86 6.87 8.74
C GLY A 62 -3.97 7.53 7.92
N ALA A 63 -3.70 7.94 6.68
CA ALA A 63 -4.67 8.67 5.87
C ALA A 63 -5.85 7.78 5.44
N GLY A 64 -5.62 6.49 5.13
CA GLY A 64 -6.67 5.51 4.86
C GLY A 64 -7.65 5.39 6.03
N LEU A 65 -7.14 5.28 7.27
CA LEU A 65 -7.99 5.24 8.46
C LEU A 65 -8.75 6.54 8.71
N ARG A 66 -8.10 7.71 8.57
CA ARG A 66 -8.80 8.99 8.68
C ARG A 66 -9.92 9.13 7.65
N PHE A 67 -9.66 8.66 6.41
CA PHE A 67 -10.68 8.60 5.36
C PHE A 67 -11.86 7.70 5.77
N LEU A 68 -11.59 6.48 6.26
CA LEU A 68 -12.62 5.53 6.65
C LEU A 68 -13.44 6.02 7.85
N VAL A 69 -12.80 6.59 8.87
CA VAL A 69 -13.50 7.19 10.02
C VAL A 69 -14.40 8.33 9.57
N LYS A 70 -13.90 9.24 8.75
CA LYS A 70 -14.63 10.42 8.27
C LYS A 70 -15.86 10.06 7.42
N ASN A 71 -15.72 9.09 6.52
CA ASN A 71 -16.75 8.79 5.52
C ASN A 71 -17.70 7.68 5.93
N PHE A 72 -17.28 6.77 6.82
CA PHE A 72 -18.05 5.59 7.19
C PHE A 72 -18.30 5.46 8.69
N ASN A 73 -17.74 6.34 9.53
CA ASN A 73 -17.91 6.29 11.00
C ASN A 73 -17.48 4.94 11.60
N VAL A 74 -16.33 4.42 11.18
CA VAL A 74 -15.70 3.20 11.71
C VAL A 74 -14.82 3.52 12.92
N LYS A 75 -14.39 2.47 13.66
CA LYS A 75 -13.28 2.56 14.61
C LYS A 75 -12.03 2.02 13.95
N GLY A 76 -10.96 2.84 13.87
CA GLY A 76 -9.72 2.51 13.19
C GLY A 76 -8.64 2.00 14.14
N CYS A 77 -7.89 1.00 13.69
CA CYS A 77 -6.60 0.62 14.27
C CYS A 77 -5.57 0.58 13.14
N GLY A 78 -4.39 1.18 13.33
CA GLY A 78 -3.31 1.18 12.36
C GLY A 78 -2.08 0.46 12.90
N LEU A 79 -1.43 -0.33 12.06
CA LEU A 79 -0.16 -0.97 12.35
C LEU A 79 0.85 -0.61 11.27
N ASP A 80 1.98 -0.05 11.67
CA ASP A 80 3.08 0.27 10.76
C ASP A 80 4.42 -0.04 11.45
N ALA A 81 5.39 -0.50 10.68
CA ALA A 81 6.71 -0.81 11.19
C ALA A 81 7.70 0.36 11.08
N THR A 82 7.32 1.45 10.39
CA THR A 82 8.15 2.64 10.20
C THR A 82 7.85 3.67 11.28
N LYS A 83 8.79 3.87 12.20
CA LYS A 83 8.62 4.78 13.34
C LYS A 83 8.18 6.19 12.92
N HIS A 84 8.83 6.75 11.89
CA HIS A 84 8.48 8.08 11.37
C HIS A 84 7.02 8.16 10.89
N MET A 85 6.57 7.18 10.12
CA MET A 85 5.20 7.11 9.63
C MET A 85 4.19 6.98 10.78
N HIS A 86 4.49 6.12 11.76
CA HIS A 86 3.66 5.93 12.94
C HIS A 86 3.50 7.24 13.76
N GLU A 87 4.59 7.98 14.00
CA GLU A 87 4.57 9.25 14.73
C GLU A 87 3.76 10.32 13.97
N GLU A 88 3.94 10.42 12.66
CA GLU A 88 3.17 11.33 11.81
C GLU A 88 1.68 10.94 11.74
N ALA A 89 1.36 9.64 11.70
CA ALA A 89 -0.04 9.18 11.73
C ALA A 89 -0.77 9.65 12.99
N ILE A 90 -0.14 9.50 14.17
CA ILE A 90 -0.70 9.98 15.44
C ILE A 90 -0.90 11.50 15.42
N LYS A 91 0.12 12.25 14.97
CA LYS A 91 0.07 13.72 14.89
C LYS A 91 -1.07 14.17 13.97
N ARG A 92 -1.22 13.55 12.80
CA ARG A 92 -2.26 13.90 11.83
C ARG A 92 -3.66 13.51 12.31
N ALA A 93 -3.83 12.37 12.98
CA ALA A 93 -5.10 12.01 13.59
C ALA A 93 -5.54 13.03 14.68
N LYS A 94 -4.60 13.52 15.50
CA LYS A 94 -4.86 14.60 16.46
C LYS A 94 -5.21 15.93 15.77
N ARG A 95 -4.46 16.31 14.72
CA ARG A 95 -4.77 17.51 13.91
C ARG A 95 -6.21 17.50 13.40
N ASP A 96 -6.66 16.32 12.98
CA ASP A 96 -7.97 16.12 12.37
C ASP A 96 -9.08 15.77 13.42
N ASN A 97 -8.77 15.83 14.74
CA ASN A 97 -9.66 15.49 15.86
C ASN A 97 -10.22 14.04 15.78
N MET A 98 -9.40 13.08 15.34
CA MET A 98 -9.78 11.68 15.16
C MET A 98 -9.04 10.72 16.10
N ASP A 99 -8.20 11.23 17.02
CA ASP A 99 -7.42 10.45 17.98
C ASP A 99 -8.28 9.66 18.98
N GLY A 100 -9.53 10.06 19.21
CA GLY A 100 -10.51 9.27 19.96
C GLY A 100 -11.14 8.11 19.16
N SER A 101 -10.95 8.08 17.84
CA SER A 101 -11.55 7.08 16.94
C SER A 101 -10.51 6.16 16.29
N ILE A 102 -9.21 6.49 16.37
CA ILE A 102 -8.12 5.75 15.75
C ILE A 102 -7.02 5.46 16.77
N GLU A 103 -6.65 4.18 16.91
CA GLU A 103 -5.50 3.71 17.67
C GLU A 103 -4.37 3.35 16.68
N PHE A 104 -3.13 3.79 16.93
CA PHE A 104 -1.97 3.38 16.15
C PHE A 104 -0.98 2.59 17.01
N LYS A 105 -0.41 1.52 16.43
CA LYS A 105 0.72 0.78 17.04
C LYS A 105 1.89 0.72 16.08
N LEU A 106 3.09 0.83 16.63
CA LEU A 106 4.34 0.54 15.92
C LEU A 106 4.58 -0.97 16.00
N GLY A 107 4.75 -1.64 14.88
CA GLY A 107 4.97 -3.09 14.85
C GLY A 107 4.95 -3.71 13.48
N ASP A 108 5.34 -4.98 13.42
CA ASP A 108 5.39 -5.77 12.20
C ASP A 108 4.04 -6.45 11.92
N VAL A 109 3.56 -6.35 10.68
CA VAL A 109 2.31 -6.97 10.24
C VAL A 109 2.37 -8.51 10.20
N THR A 110 3.55 -9.10 10.31
CA THR A 110 3.74 -10.53 10.46
C THR A 110 3.63 -11.03 11.91
N ALA A 111 3.39 -10.10 12.86
CA ALA A 111 3.19 -10.37 14.30
C ALA A 111 2.20 -9.35 14.89
N ILE A 112 0.95 -9.39 14.44
CA ILE A 112 -0.07 -8.39 14.75
C ILE A 112 -0.41 -8.37 16.25
N PRO A 113 -0.20 -7.22 16.97
CA PRO A 113 -0.31 -7.14 18.43
C PRO A 113 -1.76 -6.94 18.92
N TRP A 114 -2.71 -7.63 18.32
CA TRP A 114 -4.10 -7.72 18.76
C TRP A 114 -4.56 -9.17 18.87
N PRO A 115 -5.53 -9.46 19.74
CA PRO A 115 -6.09 -10.80 19.90
C PRO A 115 -6.80 -11.32 18.64
N ASP A 116 -7.01 -12.63 18.60
CA ASP A 116 -7.81 -13.30 17.58
C ASP A 116 -9.21 -12.72 17.50
N SER A 117 -9.82 -12.75 16.32
CA SER A 117 -11.22 -12.37 16.09
C SER A 117 -11.58 -10.98 16.64
N THR A 118 -10.67 -10.01 16.50
CA THR A 118 -10.85 -8.65 17.03
C THR A 118 -11.51 -7.71 16.01
N PHE A 119 -11.23 -7.89 14.72
CA PHE A 119 -11.59 -6.93 13.68
C PHE A 119 -12.69 -7.44 12.75
N ASP A 120 -13.54 -6.51 12.32
CA ASP A 120 -14.55 -6.76 11.29
C ASP A 120 -13.93 -6.69 9.90
N VAL A 121 -12.90 -5.83 9.73
CA VAL A 121 -12.21 -5.61 8.47
C VAL A 121 -10.70 -5.52 8.70
N VAL A 122 -9.91 -6.17 7.84
CA VAL A 122 -8.49 -5.89 7.60
C VAL A 122 -8.36 -5.17 6.28
N TRP A 123 -7.63 -4.07 6.29
CA TRP A 123 -7.47 -3.12 5.20
C TRP A 123 -6.00 -2.94 4.84
N GLY A 124 -5.70 -2.59 3.59
CA GLY A 124 -4.38 -2.17 3.15
C GLY A 124 -4.44 -1.52 1.77
N GLU A 125 -3.60 -0.52 1.52
CA GLU A 125 -3.57 0.17 0.23
C GLU A 125 -2.14 0.35 -0.25
N ASP A 126 -1.77 -0.42 -1.30
CA ASP A 126 -0.50 -0.36 -2.03
C ASP A 126 0.77 -0.48 -1.15
N ALA A 127 0.71 -1.28 -0.10
CA ALA A 127 1.77 -1.35 0.90
C ALA A 127 2.23 -2.79 1.22
N TRP A 128 1.45 -3.80 0.89
CA TRP A 128 1.82 -5.18 1.19
C TRP A 128 2.93 -5.71 0.27
N CYS A 129 3.17 -5.06 -0.87
CA CYS A 129 4.33 -5.28 -1.72
C CYS A 129 5.67 -5.15 -0.98
N TYR A 130 5.74 -4.35 0.10
CA TYR A 130 6.93 -4.20 0.95
C TYR A 130 7.13 -5.33 1.96
N VAL A 131 6.13 -6.15 2.22
CA VAL A 131 6.21 -7.21 3.24
C VAL A 131 7.01 -8.40 2.72
N VAL A 132 8.03 -8.82 3.48
CA VAL A 132 8.91 -9.93 3.10
C VAL A 132 8.19 -11.29 3.14
N ASP A 133 7.39 -11.52 4.18
CA ASP A 133 6.61 -12.75 4.36
C ASP A 133 5.11 -12.47 4.24
N LYS A 134 4.63 -12.45 2.98
CA LYS A 134 3.22 -12.20 2.69
C LYS A 134 2.31 -13.34 3.14
N GLU A 135 2.82 -14.57 3.22
CA GLU A 135 2.06 -15.68 3.77
C GLU A 135 1.79 -15.47 5.27
N LYS A 136 2.80 -15.05 6.01
CA LYS A 136 2.66 -14.74 7.43
C LYS A 136 1.73 -13.54 7.67
N LEU A 137 1.82 -12.50 6.82
CA LEU A 137 0.88 -11.38 6.85
C LEU A 137 -0.58 -11.86 6.71
N ILE A 138 -0.88 -12.69 5.71
CA ILE A 138 -2.24 -13.20 5.48
C ILE A 138 -2.69 -14.13 6.62
N THR A 139 -1.78 -14.95 7.18
CA THR A 139 -2.04 -15.76 8.36
C THR A 139 -2.49 -14.91 9.54
N GLU A 140 -1.73 -13.87 9.85
CA GLU A 140 -2.04 -12.96 10.94
C GLU A 140 -3.32 -12.14 10.68
N ALA A 141 -3.51 -11.66 9.45
CA ALA A 141 -4.75 -11.00 9.04
C ALA A 141 -5.97 -11.92 9.24
N SER A 142 -5.85 -13.18 8.84
CA SER A 142 -6.91 -14.18 9.09
C SER A 142 -7.12 -14.41 10.59
N ARG A 143 -6.07 -14.53 11.39
CA ARG A 143 -6.17 -14.74 12.83
C ARG A 143 -6.96 -13.63 13.53
N VAL A 144 -6.64 -12.38 13.25
CA VAL A 144 -7.26 -11.22 13.92
C VAL A 144 -8.64 -10.86 13.38
N LEU A 145 -9.02 -11.34 12.20
CA LEU A 145 -10.36 -11.18 11.65
C LEU A 145 -11.38 -12.08 12.35
N LYS A 146 -12.55 -11.52 12.64
CA LYS A 146 -13.72 -12.27 13.07
C LYS A 146 -14.18 -13.25 11.98
N LYS A 147 -14.98 -14.24 12.36
CA LYS A 147 -15.72 -15.05 11.39
C LYS A 147 -16.60 -14.15 10.54
N ASN A 148 -16.67 -14.38 9.24
CA ASN A 148 -17.31 -13.53 8.24
C ASN A 148 -16.72 -12.11 8.14
N GLY A 149 -15.55 -11.85 8.73
CA GLY A 149 -14.82 -10.60 8.57
C GLY A 149 -14.24 -10.45 7.16
N THR A 150 -14.02 -9.22 6.74
CA THR A 150 -13.58 -8.88 5.37
C THR A 150 -12.09 -8.54 5.37
N ILE A 151 -11.35 -9.09 4.42
CA ILE A 151 -10.02 -8.60 4.02
C ILE A 151 -10.19 -7.80 2.72
N ALA A 152 -9.66 -6.58 2.66
CA ALA A 152 -9.82 -5.70 1.52
C ALA A 152 -8.54 -4.90 1.29
N PHE A 153 -7.95 -5.01 0.11
CA PHE A 153 -6.72 -4.31 -0.19
C PHE A 153 -6.55 -4.01 -1.68
N THR A 154 -5.70 -3.03 -1.95
CA THR A 154 -5.03 -2.85 -3.23
C THR A 154 -3.54 -3.10 -3.05
N ASP A 155 -2.87 -3.56 -4.09
CA ASP A 155 -1.42 -3.74 -4.03
C ASP A 155 -0.77 -3.72 -5.41
N TRP A 156 0.50 -3.37 -5.44
CA TRP A 156 1.33 -3.42 -6.62
C TRP A 156 1.74 -4.86 -6.89
N ILE A 157 1.62 -5.29 -8.15
CA ILE A 157 1.77 -6.70 -8.53
C ILE A 157 2.64 -6.89 -9.77
N GLU A 158 3.17 -8.08 -9.92
CA GLU A 158 3.55 -8.58 -11.23
C GLU A 158 2.28 -8.69 -12.08
N GLY A 159 2.24 -7.95 -13.17
CA GLY A 159 1.06 -7.83 -14.02
C GLY A 159 0.73 -9.13 -14.79
N PRO A 160 -0.40 -9.17 -15.51
CA PRO A 160 -0.90 -10.40 -16.14
C PRO A 160 0.04 -10.98 -17.21
N LYS A 161 0.90 -10.18 -17.81
CA LYS A 161 1.89 -10.67 -18.80
C LYS A 161 3.21 -11.11 -18.18
N GLY A 162 3.42 -10.82 -16.91
CA GLY A 162 4.64 -11.14 -16.17
C GLY A 162 5.83 -10.26 -16.54
N LEU A 163 6.88 -10.37 -15.75
CA LEU A 163 8.18 -9.73 -15.95
C LEU A 163 9.26 -10.81 -16.08
N ASN A 164 10.28 -10.57 -16.90
CA ASN A 164 11.48 -11.37 -16.81
C ASN A 164 12.27 -11.02 -15.54
N ASP A 165 13.19 -11.89 -15.13
CA ASP A 165 13.93 -11.74 -13.86
C ASP A 165 14.70 -10.42 -13.75
N SER A 166 15.27 -9.93 -14.84
CA SER A 166 16.04 -8.67 -14.85
C SER A 166 15.14 -7.46 -14.64
N ASP A 167 13.98 -7.41 -15.32
CA ASP A 167 13.03 -6.33 -15.22
C ASP A 167 12.39 -6.30 -13.82
N ALA A 168 12.02 -7.48 -13.30
CA ALA A 168 11.48 -7.62 -11.95
C ALA A 168 12.51 -7.19 -10.89
N GLU A 169 13.77 -7.59 -11.04
CA GLU A 169 14.85 -7.18 -10.13
C GLU A 169 15.06 -5.66 -10.15
N ARG A 170 15.05 -5.02 -11.33
CA ARG A 170 15.21 -3.58 -11.46
C ARG A 170 14.09 -2.81 -10.76
N ILE A 171 12.83 -3.17 -10.99
CA ILE A 171 11.69 -2.55 -10.32
C ILE A 171 11.76 -2.77 -8.81
N ASN A 172 12.01 -4.00 -8.38
CA ASN A 172 12.09 -4.34 -6.95
C ASN A 172 13.20 -3.55 -6.24
N ARG A 173 14.37 -3.38 -6.85
CA ARG A 173 15.47 -2.58 -6.29
C ARG A 173 15.12 -1.11 -6.15
N PHE A 174 14.50 -0.54 -7.17
CA PHE A 174 14.08 0.87 -7.15
C PHE A 174 13.00 1.10 -6.09
N MET A 175 11.94 0.31 -6.11
CA MET A 175 10.80 0.45 -5.20
C MET A 175 11.03 -0.10 -3.80
N LYS A 176 12.16 -0.81 -3.56
CA LYS A 176 12.44 -1.55 -2.31
C LYS A 176 11.39 -2.62 -2.01
N PHE A 177 10.88 -3.28 -3.03
CA PHE A 177 10.04 -4.46 -2.86
C PHE A 177 10.91 -5.72 -2.70
N PRO A 178 10.71 -6.56 -1.68
CA PRO A 178 11.40 -7.85 -1.61
C PRO A 178 11.01 -8.77 -2.78
N TYR A 179 9.78 -8.69 -3.22
CA TYR A 179 9.21 -9.29 -4.42
C TYR A 179 7.76 -8.83 -4.59
N MET A 180 7.22 -8.99 -5.79
CA MET A 180 5.81 -8.75 -6.09
C MET A 180 5.06 -10.06 -6.23
N GLU A 181 3.84 -10.14 -5.67
CA GLU A 181 2.91 -11.21 -6.00
C GLU A 181 2.21 -10.91 -7.33
N SER A 182 1.66 -11.94 -7.97
CA SER A 182 0.65 -11.75 -8.99
C SER A 182 -0.75 -11.74 -8.37
N GLN A 183 -1.74 -11.23 -9.08
CA GLN A 183 -3.14 -11.31 -8.65
C GLN A 183 -3.56 -12.75 -8.32
N LYS A 184 -3.20 -13.72 -9.17
CA LYS A 184 -3.50 -15.15 -8.96
C LYS A 184 -2.80 -15.72 -7.72
N SER A 185 -1.58 -15.28 -7.44
CA SER A 185 -0.85 -15.69 -6.23
C SER A 185 -1.55 -15.20 -4.98
N TYR A 186 -1.98 -13.94 -4.94
CA TYR A 186 -2.77 -13.40 -3.83
C TYR A 186 -4.09 -14.15 -3.65
N GLU A 187 -4.83 -14.42 -4.73
CA GLU A 187 -6.06 -15.22 -4.65
C GLU A 187 -5.82 -16.61 -4.07
N SER A 188 -4.77 -17.28 -4.53
CA SER A 188 -4.40 -18.63 -4.05
C SER A 188 -4.03 -18.59 -2.57
N LEU A 189 -3.25 -17.59 -2.17
CA LEU A 189 -2.83 -17.39 -0.78
C LEU A 189 -4.05 -17.13 0.13
N LEU A 190 -4.96 -16.26 -0.27
CA LEU A 190 -6.18 -15.99 0.47
C LEU A 190 -7.06 -17.22 0.61
N LYS A 191 -7.28 -17.97 -0.48
CA LYS A 191 -8.06 -19.24 -0.46
C LYS A 191 -7.44 -20.26 0.48
N LYS A 192 -6.10 -20.40 0.48
CA LYS A 192 -5.36 -21.27 1.41
C LYS A 192 -5.63 -20.94 2.88
N HIS A 193 -5.85 -19.66 3.19
CA HIS A 193 -6.12 -19.17 4.55
C HIS A 193 -7.62 -18.96 4.86
N GLY A 194 -8.50 -19.61 4.09
CA GLY A 194 -9.93 -19.69 4.40
C GLY A 194 -10.76 -18.51 3.94
N PHE A 195 -10.25 -17.70 3.00
CA PHE A 195 -11.03 -16.59 2.43
C PHE A 195 -11.76 -17.02 1.16
N GLU A 196 -13.02 -16.62 1.06
CA GLU A 196 -13.80 -16.63 -0.17
C GLU A 196 -13.59 -15.29 -0.89
N ILE A 197 -13.09 -15.31 -2.13
CA ILE A 197 -12.85 -14.10 -2.92
C ILE A 197 -14.19 -13.57 -3.44
N ARG A 198 -14.50 -12.32 -3.14
CA ARG A 198 -15.69 -11.60 -3.60
C ARG A 198 -15.40 -10.64 -4.75
N VAL A 199 -14.23 -10.02 -4.70
CA VAL A 199 -13.75 -9.10 -5.73
C VAL A 199 -12.30 -9.45 -6.04
N SER A 200 -11.94 -9.49 -7.32
CA SER A 200 -10.57 -9.58 -7.79
C SER A 200 -10.50 -8.84 -9.12
N GLU A 201 -9.88 -7.66 -9.11
CA GLU A 201 -9.81 -6.75 -10.25
C GLU A 201 -8.38 -6.50 -10.65
N ASP A 202 -8.11 -6.61 -11.94
CA ASP A 202 -6.86 -6.14 -12.55
C ASP A 202 -6.98 -4.64 -12.84
N LEU A 203 -6.20 -3.84 -12.13
CA LEU A 203 -6.14 -2.38 -12.28
C LEU A 203 -4.91 -1.93 -13.09
N THR A 204 -4.22 -2.86 -13.76
CA THR A 204 -3.00 -2.56 -14.52
C THR A 204 -3.18 -1.47 -15.57
N PRO A 205 -4.28 -1.40 -16.33
CA PRO A 205 -4.46 -0.32 -17.31
C PRO A 205 -4.51 1.08 -16.66
N GLU A 206 -5.32 1.26 -15.62
CA GLU A 206 -5.43 2.55 -14.93
C GLU A 206 -4.15 2.89 -14.14
N PHE A 207 -3.44 1.88 -13.66
CA PHE A 207 -2.15 2.03 -12.97
C PHE A 207 -1.10 2.68 -13.86
N ALA A 208 -1.00 2.26 -15.13
CA ALA A 208 -0.09 2.87 -16.10
C ALA A 208 -0.42 4.35 -16.35
N ASP A 209 -1.71 4.71 -16.43
CA ASP A 209 -2.14 6.09 -16.58
C ASP A 209 -1.76 6.97 -15.38
N TYR A 210 -1.86 6.44 -14.15
CA TYR A 210 -1.40 7.14 -12.95
C TYR A 210 0.11 7.33 -12.93
N ILE A 211 0.92 6.31 -13.30
CA ILE A 211 2.38 6.48 -13.38
C ILE A 211 2.73 7.59 -14.36
N GLU A 212 2.12 7.61 -15.56
CA GLU A 212 2.34 8.65 -16.55
C GLU A 212 1.95 10.04 -16.01
N PHE A 213 0.83 10.13 -15.32
CA PHE A 213 0.38 11.36 -14.68
C PHE A 213 1.39 11.86 -13.62
N TYR A 214 1.92 10.97 -12.76
CA TYR A 214 2.92 11.33 -11.74
C TYR A 214 4.24 11.77 -12.36
N ILE A 215 4.69 11.11 -13.42
CA ILE A 215 5.85 11.57 -14.20
C ILE A 215 5.60 12.98 -14.73
N GLY A 216 4.42 13.22 -15.29
CA GLY A 216 4.01 14.54 -15.78
C GLY A 216 4.02 15.62 -14.69
N MET A 217 3.55 15.30 -13.47
CA MET A 217 3.64 16.22 -12.33
C MET A 217 5.08 16.54 -11.95
N LEU A 218 5.93 15.53 -11.81
CA LEU A 218 7.35 15.70 -11.45
C LEU A 218 8.15 16.50 -12.50
N THR A 219 7.86 16.31 -13.77
CA THR A 219 8.60 16.96 -14.85
C THR A 219 8.06 18.33 -15.25
N LYS A 220 6.90 18.74 -14.76
CA LYS A 220 6.25 20.01 -15.12
C LYS A 220 5.89 20.85 -13.90
N GLN A 221 4.95 20.37 -13.07
CA GLN A 221 4.34 21.17 -12.01
C GLN A 221 5.16 21.17 -10.71
N LEU A 222 5.71 20.00 -10.34
CA LEU A 222 6.38 19.78 -9.05
C LEU A 222 7.91 19.68 -9.17
N THR A 223 8.49 19.94 -10.34
CA THR A 223 9.93 19.79 -10.58
C THR A 223 10.77 20.57 -9.58
N PHE A 224 10.40 21.82 -9.30
CA PHE A 224 11.13 22.68 -8.37
C PHE A 224 11.06 22.18 -6.94
N ASP A 225 9.86 21.78 -6.49
CA ASP A 225 9.66 21.26 -5.14
C ASP A 225 10.34 19.90 -4.97
N ALA A 226 10.30 19.04 -5.98
CA ALA A 226 11.02 17.76 -5.99
C ALA A 226 12.54 18.00 -5.85
N LEU A 227 13.11 18.90 -6.64
CA LEU A 227 14.54 19.22 -6.56
C LEU A 227 14.93 19.80 -5.19
N ARG A 228 14.07 20.61 -4.59
CA ARG A 228 14.29 21.14 -3.23
C ARG A 228 14.31 20.01 -2.19
N ILE A 229 13.40 19.06 -2.28
CA ILE A 229 13.32 17.91 -1.35
C ILE A 229 14.58 17.05 -1.44
N ILE A 230 15.09 16.79 -2.64
CA ILE A 230 16.29 15.97 -2.86
C ILE A 230 17.60 16.77 -2.80
N GLY A 231 17.58 18.02 -2.32
CA GLY A 231 18.78 18.85 -2.16
C GLY A 231 19.43 19.29 -3.45
N TRP A 232 18.66 19.47 -4.54
CA TRP A 232 19.12 19.86 -5.89
C TRP A 232 20.04 18.84 -6.57
N ASP A 233 19.96 17.57 -6.16
CA ASP A 233 20.72 16.49 -6.80
C ASP A 233 20.11 16.14 -8.17
N MET A 234 20.67 16.73 -9.22
CA MET A 234 20.24 16.50 -10.59
C MET A 234 20.48 15.07 -11.07
N ASN A 235 21.51 14.39 -10.55
CA ASN A 235 21.78 12.98 -10.92
C ASN A 235 20.72 12.06 -10.34
N LEU A 236 20.35 12.30 -9.08
CA LEU A 236 19.26 11.56 -8.43
C LEU A 236 17.93 11.81 -9.15
N MET A 237 17.62 13.06 -9.52
CA MET A 237 16.40 13.39 -10.26
C MET A 237 16.33 12.66 -11.61
N GLN A 238 17.44 12.64 -12.35
CA GLN A 238 17.52 11.93 -13.62
C GLN A 238 17.39 10.41 -13.46
N ALA A 239 18.04 9.83 -12.44
CA ALA A 239 17.94 8.42 -12.14
C ALA A 239 16.49 8.02 -11.80
N MET A 240 15.81 8.77 -10.93
CA MET A 240 14.40 8.54 -10.59
C MET A 240 13.49 8.65 -11.83
N GLY A 241 13.70 9.66 -12.68
CA GLY A 241 12.94 9.80 -13.92
C GLY A 241 13.13 8.61 -14.87
N SER A 242 14.34 8.08 -14.97
CA SER A 242 14.65 6.89 -15.77
C SER A 242 13.93 5.64 -15.23
N GLU A 243 13.94 5.44 -13.90
CA GLU A 243 13.27 4.29 -13.30
C GLU A 243 11.74 4.38 -13.39
N MET A 244 11.16 5.57 -13.18
CA MET A 244 9.73 5.78 -13.38
C MET A 244 9.31 5.59 -14.84
N GLY A 245 10.12 6.03 -15.80
CA GLY A 245 9.91 5.79 -17.23
C GLY A 245 9.92 4.30 -17.57
N PHE A 246 10.88 3.56 -17.01
CA PHE A 246 10.95 2.11 -17.16
C PHE A 246 9.72 1.40 -16.55
N MET A 247 9.29 1.81 -15.36
CA MET A 247 8.07 1.27 -14.74
C MET A 247 6.83 1.53 -15.60
N LEU A 248 6.72 2.73 -16.18
CA LEU A 248 5.63 3.06 -17.11
C LEU A 248 5.64 2.14 -18.33
N GLU A 249 6.80 1.92 -18.96
CA GLU A 249 6.95 0.99 -20.07
C GLU A 249 6.44 -0.40 -19.69
N LYS A 250 6.92 -0.96 -18.58
CA LYS A 250 6.50 -2.29 -18.12
C LYS A 250 5.02 -2.36 -17.72
N ALA A 251 4.44 -1.29 -17.20
CA ALA A 251 3.02 -1.19 -16.91
C ALA A 251 2.18 -1.16 -18.22
N ARG A 252 2.59 -0.37 -19.21
CA ARG A 252 1.95 -0.34 -20.54
C ARG A 252 2.04 -1.69 -21.28
N GLU A 253 3.12 -2.42 -21.09
CA GLU A 253 3.27 -3.79 -21.60
C GLU A 253 2.40 -4.81 -20.84
N GLY A 254 1.88 -4.48 -19.64
CA GLY A 254 1.09 -5.36 -18.79
C GLY A 254 1.94 -6.32 -17.96
N GLY A 255 3.25 -6.06 -17.82
CA GLY A 255 4.17 -6.83 -16.98
C GLY A 255 4.21 -6.37 -15.52
N PHE A 256 3.89 -5.11 -15.27
CA PHE A 256 3.85 -4.48 -13.96
C PHE A 256 2.50 -3.81 -13.75
N GLY A 257 1.88 -3.97 -12.59
CA GLY A 257 0.51 -3.52 -12.43
C GLY A 257 0.05 -3.38 -10.98
N ARG A 258 -1.26 -3.32 -10.84
CA ARG A 258 -1.96 -3.16 -9.57
C ARG A 258 -3.21 -4.03 -9.53
N THR A 259 -3.56 -4.54 -8.35
CA THR A 259 -4.80 -5.30 -8.14
C THR A 259 -5.65 -4.70 -7.03
N ARG A 260 -6.94 -5.01 -7.05
CA ARG A 260 -7.87 -4.80 -5.94
C ARG A 260 -8.52 -6.13 -5.60
N ILE A 261 -8.40 -6.54 -4.33
CA ILE A 261 -8.96 -7.81 -3.87
C ILE A 261 -9.82 -7.57 -2.62
N VAL A 262 -10.97 -8.22 -2.58
CA VAL A 262 -11.83 -8.32 -1.41
C VAL A 262 -12.18 -9.78 -1.18
N GLY A 263 -11.94 -10.26 0.03
CA GLY A 263 -12.27 -11.62 0.47
C GLY A 263 -13.04 -11.61 1.79
N VAL A 264 -13.81 -12.64 2.04
CA VAL A 264 -14.56 -12.85 3.28
C VAL A 264 -14.03 -14.12 3.95
N LYS A 265 -13.70 -14.04 5.24
CA LYS A 265 -13.24 -15.17 6.04
C LYS A 265 -14.40 -16.12 6.34
N GLY A 266 -14.24 -17.41 6.00
CA GLY A 266 -15.20 -18.49 6.29
C GLY A 266 -15.33 -18.86 7.77
#